data_b5daa12bb6caefb82e41b98498a85af9
#
_entry.id   b5daa12bb6caefb82e41b98498a85af9
#
_cell.length_a   1.000
_cell.length_b   1.000
_cell.length_c   1.000
_cell.angle_alpha   90.00
_cell.angle_beta   90.00
_cell.angle_gamma   90.00
#
_symmetry.space_group_name_H-M   'P 1'
#
loop_
_entity.id
_entity.type
_entity.pdbx_description
1 polymer ?
#
loop_
_entity_poly.entity_id
_entity_poly.type
_entity_poly.pdbx_seq_one_letter_code
_entity_poly.pdbx_strand_id
1 'polypeptide(L)'
;MKNLEASFRATRALYTAAELFKQHGFNKVGVDRIVSEAKMTKATFYNYFHSKERLIEMCLLVQKEQLKEKVRAISEARQYPDLVHQLRQIYLLHADLKGAYYLLFKAIFEIKKLYPNAYQTALRYRRWLKNEIFWVLRESKKRATYEESDIFVFMIDGAIFGLLGTDQAKDRDTLLEYFLKR
;
A
#
# COMPACT_ATOMS: atom_id res chain seq x y z
N MET A 1 17.05 -28.48 0.76
CA MET A 1 16.79 -27.89 2.08
C MET A 1 17.44 -26.51 2.27
N LYS A 2 18.76 -26.29 1.97
CA LYS A 2 19.42 -24.96 2.13
C LYS A 2 18.68 -23.78 1.46
N ASN A 3 18.12 -23.96 0.26
CA ASN A 3 17.39 -22.87 -0.44
C ASN A 3 16.03 -22.55 0.20
N LEU A 4 15.38 -23.52 0.82
CA LEU A 4 14.07 -23.33 1.49
C LEU A 4 14.23 -22.53 2.80
N GLU A 5 15.23 -22.87 3.60
CA GLU A 5 15.56 -22.13 4.83
C GLU A 5 16.03 -20.71 4.53
N ALA A 6 16.82 -20.52 3.46
CA ALA A 6 17.26 -19.23 2.99
C ALA A 6 16.05 -18.35 2.58
N SER A 7 15.13 -18.89 1.80
CA SER A 7 13.88 -18.24 1.39
C SER A 7 13.03 -17.87 2.61
N PHE A 8 12.88 -18.75 3.59
CA PHE A 8 12.11 -18.49 4.80
C PHE A 8 12.69 -17.35 5.65
N ARG A 9 14.04 -17.29 5.79
CA ARG A 9 14.71 -16.19 6.52
C ARG A 9 14.52 -14.85 5.84
N ALA A 10 14.65 -14.80 4.52
CA ALA A 10 14.45 -13.59 3.74
C ALA A 10 12.99 -13.10 3.84
N THR A 11 12.03 -14.02 3.71
CA THR A 11 10.60 -13.73 3.85
C THR A 11 10.28 -13.19 5.24
N ARG A 12 10.78 -13.81 6.30
CA ARG A 12 10.61 -13.32 7.67
C ARG A 12 11.16 -11.91 7.84
N ALA A 13 12.36 -11.64 7.30
CA ALA A 13 12.95 -10.30 7.38
C ALA A 13 12.11 -9.25 6.64
N LEU A 14 11.53 -9.58 5.48
CA LEU A 14 10.64 -8.69 4.74
C LEU A 14 9.39 -8.32 5.57
N TYR A 15 8.72 -9.30 6.15
CA TYR A 15 7.52 -9.05 6.97
C TYR A 15 7.87 -8.28 8.24
N THR A 16 8.94 -8.66 8.94
CA THR A 16 9.41 -7.95 10.13
C THR A 16 9.72 -6.48 9.80
N ALA A 17 10.45 -6.24 8.70
CA ALA A 17 10.79 -4.88 8.27
C ALA A 17 9.55 -4.08 7.88
N ALA A 18 8.60 -4.69 7.15
CA ALA A 18 7.37 -4.02 6.76
C ALA A 18 6.56 -3.55 7.98
N GLU A 19 6.43 -4.39 9.01
CA GLU A 19 5.74 -4.01 10.25
C GLU A 19 6.49 -2.94 11.03
N LEU A 20 7.81 -3.02 11.13
CA LEU A 20 8.63 -1.97 11.74
C LEU A 20 8.49 -0.63 11.03
N PHE A 21 8.50 -0.63 9.69
CA PHE A 21 8.32 0.59 8.89
C PHE A 21 6.91 1.18 9.04
N LYS A 22 5.87 0.35 9.14
CA LYS A 22 4.51 0.82 9.42
C LYS A 22 4.45 1.54 10.78
N GLN A 23 5.02 0.92 11.82
CA GLN A 23 4.92 1.41 13.19
C GLN A 23 5.81 2.64 13.45
N HIS A 24 7.05 2.62 12.96
CA HIS A 24 8.08 3.57 13.34
C HIS A 24 8.57 4.48 12.22
N GLY A 25 8.12 4.25 10.97
CA GLY A 25 8.60 4.98 9.79
C GLY A 25 9.93 4.44 9.24
N PHE A 26 10.18 4.76 7.98
CA PHE A 26 11.35 4.23 7.26
C PHE A 26 12.67 4.77 7.78
N ASN A 27 12.70 6.03 8.22
CA ASN A 27 13.93 6.71 8.62
C ASN A 27 14.42 6.28 10.00
N LYS A 28 13.49 6.02 10.93
CA LYS A 28 13.80 5.66 12.32
C LYS A 28 14.21 4.19 12.49
N VAL A 29 13.86 3.32 11.54
CA VAL A 29 14.18 1.89 11.61
C VAL A 29 15.53 1.62 10.95
N GLY A 30 16.56 1.32 11.75
CA GLY A 30 17.89 0.93 11.28
C GLY A 30 18.00 -0.56 10.93
N VAL A 31 19.06 -0.94 10.17
CA VAL A 31 19.34 -2.34 9.84
C VAL A 31 19.54 -3.18 11.10
N ASP A 32 20.18 -2.63 12.14
CA ASP A 32 20.45 -3.34 13.40
C ASP A 32 19.16 -3.81 14.08
N ARG A 33 18.14 -2.95 14.11
CA ARG A 33 16.84 -3.30 14.65
C ARG A 33 16.16 -4.39 13.80
N ILE A 34 16.22 -4.26 12.47
CA ILE A 34 15.62 -5.25 11.55
C ILE A 34 16.25 -6.62 11.75
N VAL A 35 17.58 -6.73 11.77
CA VAL A 35 18.27 -8.02 11.90
C VAL A 35 18.07 -8.65 13.27
N SER A 36 18.02 -7.84 14.33
CA SER A 36 17.69 -8.30 15.69
C SER A 36 16.30 -8.90 15.77
N GLU A 37 15.28 -8.18 15.32
CA GLU A 37 13.88 -8.64 15.38
C GLU A 37 13.60 -9.79 14.38
N ALA A 38 14.26 -9.79 13.21
CA ALA A 38 14.17 -10.88 12.24
C ALA A 38 15.05 -12.11 12.62
N LYS A 39 15.77 -12.05 13.74
CA LYS A 39 16.68 -13.12 14.21
C LYS A 39 17.64 -13.58 13.12
N MET A 40 18.37 -12.65 12.52
CA MET A 40 19.40 -12.92 11.51
C MET A 40 20.65 -12.09 11.77
N THR A 41 21.78 -12.44 11.14
CA THR A 41 23.01 -11.65 11.20
C THR A 41 23.00 -10.53 10.16
N LYS A 42 23.80 -9.48 10.38
CA LYS A 42 24.03 -8.43 9.36
C LYS A 42 24.57 -9.01 8.06
N ALA A 43 25.50 -9.96 8.13
CA ALA A 43 26.03 -10.61 6.93
C ALA A 43 24.92 -11.31 6.12
N THR A 44 24.03 -12.04 6.79
CA THR A 44 22.88 -12.66 6.16
C THR A 44 21.95 -11.62 5.52
N PHE A 45 21.70 -10.52 6.20
CA PHE A 45 20.90 -9.41 5.68
C PHE A 45 21.47 -8.85 4.39
N TYR A 46 22.75 -8.49 4.38
CA TYR A 46 23.39 -7.91 3.19
C TYR A 46 23.50 -8.91 2.03
N ASN A 47 23.63 -10.19 2.32
CA ASN A 47 23.60 -11.24 1.29
C ASN A 47 22.24 -11.31 0.57
N TYR A 48 21.12 -11.06 1.27
CA TYR A 48 19.78 -11.10 0.66
C TYR A 48 19.37 -9.78 0.03
N PHE A 49 19.63 -8.68 0.71
CA PHE A 49 19.03 -7.39 0.37
C PHE A 49 20.03 -6.37 -0.16
N HIS A 50 21.32 -6.59 0.01
CA HIS A 50 22.42 -5.69 -0.38
C HIS A 50 22.37 -4.31 0.29
N SER A 51 21.19 -3.73 0.51
CA SER A 51 21.00 -2.43 1.15
C SER A 51 19.67 -2.32 1.85
N LYS A 52 19.52 -1.33 2.74
CA LYS A 52 18.24 -0.97 3.34
C LYS A 52 17.24 -0.48 2.29
N GLU A 53 17.69 0.29 1.30
CA GLU A 53 16.83 0.76 0.21
C GLU A 53 16.22 -0.41 -0.56
N ARG A 54 17.04 -1.41 -0.89
CA ARG A 54 16.55 -2.60 -1.59
C ARG A 54 15.54 -3.39 -0.78
N LEU A 55 15.77 -3.51 0.54
CA LEU A 55 14.78 -4.12 1.43
C LEU A 55 13.46 -3.34 1.43
N ILE A 56 13.52 -2.01 1.55
CA ILE A 56 12.32 -1.14 1.49
C ILE A 56 11.59 -1.36 0.16
N GLU A 57 12.31 -1.33 -0.95
CA GLU A 57 11.74 -1.57 -2.28
C GLU A 57 11.03 -2.93 -2.35
N MET A 58 11.66 -3.99 -1.84
CA MET A 58 11.06 -5.33 -1.82
C MET A 58 9.81 -5.40 -0.93
N CYS A 59 9.81 -4.74 0.24
CA CYS A 59 8.62 -4.62 1.08
C CYS A 59 7.47 -3.94 0.32
N LEU A 60 7.75 -2.84 -0.36
CA LEU A 60 6.74 -2.11 -1.14
C LEU A 60 6.25 -2.92 -2.36
N LEU A 61 7.14 -3.69 -3.01
CA LEU A 61 6.76 -4.58 -4.12
C LEU A 61 5.78 -5.66 -3.67
N VAL A 62 6.04 -6.32 -2.54
CA VAL A 62 5.14 -7.34 -1.99
C VAL A 62 3.77 -6.74 -1.68
N GLN A 63 3.72 -5.60 -0.99
CA GLN A 63 2.45 -4.93 -0.68
C GLN A 63 1.71 -4.49 -1.94
N LYS A 64 2.43 -3.97 -2.92
CA LYS A 64 1.90 -3.56 -4.23
C LYS A 64 1.23 -4.72 -4.96
N GLU A 65 1.89 -5.86 -5.08
CA GLU A 65 1.30 -7.00 -5.79
C GLU A 65 0.08 -7.57 -5.07
N GLN A 66 0.12 -7.71 -3.75
CA GLN A 66 -1.03 -8.13 -2.94
C GLN A 66 -2.24 -7.19 -3.13
N LEU A 67 -2.01 -5.88 -3.16
CA LEU A 67 -3.08 -4.91 -3.39
C LEU A 67 -3.64 -4.99 -4.80
N LYS A 68 -2.77 -5.17 -5.81
CA LYS A 68 -3.22 -5.33 -7.20
C LYS A 68 -4.11 -6.54 -7.39
N GLU A 69 -3.74 -7.67 -6.81
CA GLU A 69 -4.56 -8.89 -6.83
C GLU A 69 -5.95 -8.64 -6.20
N LYS A 70 -5.98 -8.00 -5.02
CA LYS A 70 -7.23 -7.68 -4.34
C LYS A 70 -8.10 -6.69 -5.13
N VAL A 71 -7.53 -5.63 -5.69
CA VAL A 71 -8.27 -4.65 -6.50
C VAL A 71 -8.85 -5.32 -7.74
N ARG A 72 -8.06 -6.13 -8.46
CA ARG A 72 -8.55 -6.87 -9.62
C ARG A 72 -9.68 -7.83 -9.25
N ALA A 73 -9.53 -8.57 -8.15
CA ALA A 73 -10.58 -9.44 -7.65
C ALA A 73 -11.88 -8.68 -7.36
N ILE A 74 -11.81 -7.44 -6.85
CA ILE A 74 -12.98 -6.57 -6.65
C ILE A 74 -13.57 -6.13 -8.00
N SER A 75 -12.75 -5.68 -8.94
CA SER A 75 -13.19 -5.17 -10.25
C SER A 75 -13.79 -6.27 -11.13
N GLU A 76 -13.27 -7.50 -11.05
CA GLU A 76 -13.72 -8.65 -11.85
C GLU A 76 -14.83 -9.47 -11.17
N ALA A 77 -15.15 -9.18 -9.91
CA ALA A 77 -16.10 -9.98 -9.15
C ALA A 77 -17.54 -9.71 -9.57
N ARG A 78 -18.18 -10.71 -10.15
CA ARG A 78 -19.63 -10.70 -10.49
C ARG A 78 -20.56 -10.50 -9.28
N GLN A 79 -20.05 -10.69 -8.06
CA GLN A 79 -20.82 -10.47 -6.81
C GLN A 79 -21.02 -9.00 -6.47
N TYR A 80 -20.26 -8.08 -7.11
CA TYR A 80 -20.45 -6.64 -6.96
C TYR A 80 -21.22 -6.10 -8.17
N PRO A 81 -22.57 -6.08 -8.10
CA PRO A 81 -23.42 -5.83 -9.25
C PRO A 81 -23.37 -4.39 -9.76
N ASP A 82 -22.81 -3.48 -8.94
CA ASP A 82 -22.75 -2.07 -9.30
C ASP A 82 -21.41 -1.41 -8.93
N LEU A 83 -21.15 -0.30 -9.60
CA LEU A 83 -19.99 0.57 -9.41
C LEU A 83 -19.81 1.00 -7.95
N VAL A 84 -20.92 1.32 -7.27
CA VAL A 84 -20.88 1.86 -5.91
C VAL A 84 -20.26 0.85 -4.96
N HIS A 85 -20.63 -0.42 -5.09
CA HIS A 85 -20.04 -1.49 -4.29
C HIS A 85 -18.56 -1.71 -4.60
N GLN A 86 -18.17 -1.71 -5.89
CA GLN A 86 -16.77 -1.87 -6.28
C GLN A 86 -15.90 -0.72 -5.72
N LEU A 87 -16.33 0.53 -5.92
CA LEU A 87 -15.61 1.69 -5.39
C LEU A 87 -15.54 1.66 -3.86
N ARG A 88 -16.62 1.28 -3.18
CA ARG A 88 -16.64 1.11 -1.73
C ARG A 88 -15.60 0.09 -1.26
N GLN A 89 -15.51 -1.06 -1.89
CA GLN A 89 -14.53 -2.09 -1.54
C GLN A 89 -13.09 -1.64 -1.81
N ILE A 90 -12.85 -0.99 -2.95
CA ILE A 90 -11.53 -0.42 -3.26
C ILE A 90 -11.15 0.64 -2.22
N TYR A 91 -12.07 1.52 -1.86
CA TYR A 91 -11.83 2.55 -0.85
C TYR A 91 -11.49 1.94 0.52
N LEU A 92 -12.30 1.02 1.02
CA LEU A 92 -12.09 0.38 2.32
C LEU A 92 -10.79 -0.44 2.38
N LEU A 93 -10.43 -1.09 1.27
CA LEU A 93 -9.15 -1.80 1.14
C LEU A 93 -7.94 -0.87 1.33
N HIS A 94 -8.05 0.39 0.93
CA HIS A 94 -6.95 1.36 0.97
C HIS A 94 -7.00 2.26 2.21
N ALA A 95 -8.19 2.67 2.65
CA ALA A 95 -8.39 3.53 3.82
C ALA A 95 -8.34 2.73 5.13
N ASP A 96 -7.24 2.00 5.34
CA ASP A 96 -7.00 1.14 6.50
C ASP A 96 -5.54 1.26 6.96
N LEU A 97 -5.33 1.73 8.21
CA LEU A 97 -3.99 1.90 8.79
C LEU A 97 -3.27 0.56 9.03
N LYS A 98 -4.00 -0.55 9.13
CA LYS A 98 -3.45 -1.90 9.26
C LYS A 98 -3.22 -2.55 7.90
N GLY A 99 -3.83 -2.00 6.86
CA GLY A 99 -3.79 -2.52 5.50
C GLY A 99 -2.43 -2.39 4.81
N ALA A 100 -2.32 -3.06 3.68
CA ALA A 100 -1.12 -3.06 2.85
C ALA A 100 -0.83 -1.67 2.23
N TYR A 101 -1.86 -0.89 1.93
CA TYR A 101 -1.68 0.43 1.31
C TYR A 101 -1.03 1.45 2.25
N TYR A 102 -1.21 1.34 3.55
CA TYR A 102 -0.65 2.29 4.51
C TYR A 102 0.88 2.38 4.42
N LEU A 103 1.58 1.27 4.16
CA LEU A 103 3.03 1.30 3.95
C LEU A 103 3.42 2.06 2.67
N LEU A 104 2.68 1.85 1.57
CA LEU A 104 2.88 2.58 0.31
C LEU A 104 2.56 4.07 0.47
N PHE A 105 1.50 4.40 1.19
CA PHE A 105 1.14 5.77 1.54
C PHE A 105 2.26 6.47 2.31
N LYS A 106 2.77 5.87 3.40
CA LYS A 106 3.91 6.42 4.16
C LYS A 106 5.14 6.64 3.28
N ALA A 107 5.43 5.70 2.37
CA ALA A 107 6.58 5.82 1.49
C ALA A 107 6.53 7.09 0.62
N ILE A 108 5.35 7.52 0.17
CA ILE A 108 5.18 8.73 -0.65
C ILE A 108 5.68 9.99 0.09
N PHE A 109 5.48 10.05 1.41
CA PHE A 109 5.84 11.24 2.20
C PHE A 109 7.23 11.15 2.83
N GLU A 110 7.68 9.94 3.19
CA GLU A 110 8.88 9.80 4.02
C GLU A 110 10.18 9.56 3.24
N ILE A 111 10.13 8.88 2.05
CA ILE A 111 11.35 8.30 1.49
C ILE A 111 11.86 8.92 0.19
N LYS A 112 11.19 9.92 -0.35
CA LYS A 112 11.51 10.53 -1.66
C LYS A 112 12.99 10.92 -1.83
N LYS A 113 13.58 11.52 -0.78
CA LYS A 113 14.97 12.00 -0.84
C LYS A 113 16.00 10.91 -0.54
N LEU A 114 15.71 10.01 0.41
CA LEU A 114 16.67 9.05 0.93
C LEU A 114 16.68 7.72 0.20
N TYR A 115 15.53 7.31 -0.36
CA TYR A 115 15.36 6.01 -1.01
C TYR A 115 14.58 6.17 -2.33
N PRO A 116 15.19 6.83 -3.36
CA PRO A 116 14.47 7.22 -4.58
C PRO A 116 13.95 6.04 -5.39
N ASN A 117 14.66 4.91 -5.43
CA ASN A 117 14.21 3.71 -6.16
C ASN A 117 12.99 3.08 -5.49
N ALA A 118 13.01 2.94 -4.17
CA ALA A 118 11.86 2.46 -3.41
C ALA A 118 10.66 3.42 -3.53
N TYR A 119 10.88 4.73 -3.51
CA TYR A 119 9.86 5.74 -3.75
C TYR A 119 9.14 5.55 -5.09
N GLN A 120 9.88 5.26 -6.17
CA GLN A 120 9.27 4.99 -7.49
C GLN A 120 8.32 3.80 -7.46
N THR A 121 8.53 2.83 -6.59
CA THR A 121 7.63 1.67 -6.44
C THR A 121 6.27 2.11 -5.88
N ALA A 122 6.24 2.99 -4.89
CA ALA A 122 5.00 3.57 -4.36
C ALA A 122 4.27 4.43 -5.40
N LEU A 123 5.00 5.27 -6.16
CA LEU A 123 4.42 6.07 -7.22
C LEU A 123 3.84 5.23 -8.37
N ARG A 124 4.53 4.14 -8.76
CA ARG A 124 4.01 3.22 -9.79
C ARG A 124 2.70 2.57 -9.36
N TYR A 125 2.59 2.18 -8.08
CA TYR A 125 1.33 1.67 -7.57
C TYR A 125 0.21 2.72 -7.63
N ARG A 126 0.48 3.94 -7.17
CA ARG A 126 -0.51 5.02 -7.16
C ARG A 126 -1.02 5.36 -8.55
N ARG A 127 -0.13 5.42 -9.55
CA ARG A 127 -0.53 5.61 -10.96
C ARG A 127 -1.38 4.45 -11.49
N TRP A 128 -1.00 3.23 -11.16
CA TRP A 128 -1.78 2.06 -11.53
C TRP A 128 -3.17 2.08 -10.89
N LEU A 129 -3.28 2.35 -9.59
CA LEU A 129 -4.55 2.45 -8.86
C LEU A 129 -5.49 3.50 -9.49
N LYS A 130 -4.96 4.68 -9.83
CA LYS A 130 -5.71 5.72 -10.53
C LYS A 130 -6.29 5.20 -11.85
N ASN A 131 -5.50 4.50 -12.64
CA ASN A 131 -5.98 3.91 -13.89
C ASN A 131 -7.07 2.86 -13.67
N GLU A 132 -6.92 1.98 -12.67
CA GLU A 132 -7.95 0.99 -12.36
C GLU A 132 -9.26 1.66 -11.94
N ILE A 133 -9.21 2.67 -11.09
CA ILE A 133 -10.39 3.45 -10.69
C ILE A 133 -11.04 4.12 -11.91
N PHE A 134 -10.24 4.68 -12.82
CA PHE A 134 -10.77 5.26 -14.07
C PHE A 134 -11.55 4.23 -14.89
N TRP A 135 -11.03 3.02 -15.05
CA TRP A 135 -11.72 1.97 -15.79
C TRP A 135 -13.01 1.52 -15.08
N VAL A 136 -12.99 1.34 -13.77
CA VAL A 136 -14.18 1.04 -12.96
C VAL A 136 -15.25 2.13 -13.14
N LEU A 137 -14.86 3.41 -13.11
CA LEU A 137 -15.78 4.53 -13.35
C LEU A 137 -16.34 4.52 -14.78
N ARG A 138 -15.49 4.23 -15.76
CA ARG A 138 -15.85 4.25 -17.19
C ARG A 138 -16.85 3.17 -17.57
N GLU A 139 -16.80 2.00 -16.95
CA GLU A 139 -17.76 0.92 -17.20
C GLU A 139 -19.21 1.31 -16.86
N SER A 140 -19.39 2.20 -15.89
CA SER A 140 -20.72 2.64 -15.44
C SER A 140 -21.14 4.02 -15.95
N LYS A 141 -20.17 4.89 -16.24
CA LYS A 141 -20.42 6.28 -16.66
C LYS A 141 -19.89 6.50 -18.08
N LYS A 142 -20.76 6.90 -19.01
CA LYS A 142 -20.32 7.27 -20.38
C LYS A 142 -19.27 8.39 -20.45
N ARG A 143 -19.09 9.18 -19.39
CA ARG A 143 -18.19 10.33 -19.32
C ARG A 143 -17.35 10.31 -18.03
N ALA A 144 -16.67 9.19 -17.74
CA ALA A 144 -15.70 9.16 -16.66
C ALA A 144 -14.44 9.97 -17.04
N THR A 145 -13.87 10.70 -16.10
CA THR A 145 -12.65 11.51 -16.31
C THR A 145 -11.51 11.04 -15.39
N TYR A 146 -10.28 11.38 -15.76
CA TYR A 146 -9.11 11.11 -14.90
C TYR A 146 -9.12 11.95 -13.63
N GLU A 147 -9.73 13.14 -13.67
CA GLU A 147 -9.92 14.02 -12.51
C GLU A 147 -10.78 13.34 -11.43
N GLU A 148 -11.84 12.62 -11.83
CA GLU A 148 -12.66 11.85 -10.89
C GLU A 148 -11.83 10.75 -10.20
N SER A 149 -10.93 10.12 -10.93
CA SER A 149 -10.00 9.11 -10.37
C SER A 149 -8.99 9.75 -9.43
N ASP A 150 -8.47 10.94 -9.74
CA ASP A 150 -7.58 11.70 -8.85
C ASP A 150 -8.31 12.10 -7.56
N ILE A 151 -9.54 12.61 -7.65
CA ILE A 151 -10.37 12.95 -6.50
C ILE A 151 -10.57 11.72 -5.61
N PHE A 152 -10.86 10.56 -6.19
CA PHE A 152 -11.03 9.34 -5.43
C PHE A 152 -9.76 8.91 -4.68
N VAL A 153 -8.60 8.98 -5.32
CA VAL A 153 -7.31 8.68 -4.68
C VAL A 153 -6.99 9.69 -3.58
N PHE A 154 -7.27 10.99 -3.79
CA PHE A 154 -7.11 12.02 -2.74
C PHE A 154 -8.07 11.79 -1.57
N MET A 155 -9.28 11.30 -1.83
CA MET A 155 -10.23 10.95 -0.79
C MET A 155 -9.72 9.77 0.07
N ILE A 156 -9.08 8.76 -0.52
CA ILE A 156 -8.39 7.69 0.22
C ILE A 156 -7.30 8.27 1.12
N ASP A 157 -6.45 9.15 0.58
CA ASP A 157 -5.39 9.79 1.36
C ASP A 157 -5.96 10.62 2.51
N GLY A 158 -7.01 11.41 2.25
CA GLY A 158 -7.71 12.19 3.27
C GLY A 158 -8.30 11.31 4.38
N ALA A 159 -8.83 10.16 4.03
CA ALA A 159 -9.32 9.20 5.02
C ALA A 159 -8.21 8.64 5.91
N ILE A 160 -7.03 8.34 5.34
CA ILE A 160 -5.86 7.90 6.12
C ILE A 160 -5.42 9.00 7.08
N PHE A 161 -5.35 10.27 6.62
CA PHE A 161 -5.02 11.40 7.49
C PHE A 161 -6.05 11.58 8.60
N GLY A 162 -7.34 11.44 8.30
CA GLY A 162 -8.40 11.47 9.31
C GLY A 162 -8.21 10.39 10.37
N LEU A 163 -7.99 9.14 9.95
CA LEU A 163 -7.74 8.01 10.85
C LEU A 163 -6.48 8.19 11.72
N LEU A 164 -5.44 8.84 11.20
CA LEU A 164 -4.22 9.16 11.97
C LEU A 164 -4.45 10.26 13.01
N GLY A 165 -5.38 11.18 12.73
CA GLY A 165 -5.66 12.32 13.62
C GLY A 165 -6.70 12.03 14.68
N THR A 166 -7.75 11.28 14.36
CA THR A 166 -8.93 11.10 15.24
C THR A 166 -9.19 9.65 15.64
N ASP A 167 -8.57 8.70 14.98
CA ASP A 167 -8.81 7.26 15.11
C ASP A 167 -10.30 6.85 14.93
N GLN A 168 -11.09 7.71 14.27
CA GLN A 168 -12.52 7.51 14.06
C GLN A 168 -12.83 7.02 12.63
N ALA A 169 -13.27 5.79 12.52
CA ALA A 169 -13.74 5.21 11.25
C ALA A 169 -14.94 5.99 10.64
N LYS A 170 -15.72 6.71 11.47
CA LYS A 170 -16.88 7.48 11.04
C LYS A 170 -16.52 8.57 10.01
N ASP A 171 -15.42 9.28 10.19
CA ASP A 171 -15.00 10.34 9.26
C ASP A 171 -14.61 9.76 7.89
N ARG A 172 -13.95 8.59 7.89
CA ARG A 172 -13.64 7.83 6.69
C ARG A 172 -14.91 7.48 5.91
N ASP A 173 -15.91 6.95 6.60
CA ASP A 173 -17.13 6.45 5.96
C ASP A 173 -18.00 7.63 5.46
N THR A 174 -17.99 8.76 6.14
CA THR A 174 -18.70 9.99 5.72
C THR A 174 -18.16 10.53 4.39
N LEU A 175 -16.84 10.54 4.18
CA LEU A 175 -16.23 10.96 2.91
C LEU A 175 -16.69 10.06 1.75
N LEU A 176 -16.71 8.77 1.97
CA LEU A 176 -17.13 7.81 0.97
C LEU A 176 -18.61 7.99 0.60
N GLU A 177 -19.50 8.10 1.59
CA GLU A 177 -20.95 8.28 1.36
C GLU A 177 -21.22 9.58 0.58
N TYR A 178 -20.52 10.65 0.88
CA TYR A 178 -20.65 11.91 0.14
C TYR A 178 -20.27 11.76 -1.33
N PHE A 179 -19.17 11.06 -1.61
CA PHE A 179 -18.69 10.84 -2.99
C PHE A 179 -19.67 9.95 -3.79
N LEU A 180 -20.19 8.89 -3.17
CA LEU A 180 -21.03 7.91 -3.85
C LEU A 180 -22.47 8.39 -4.11
N LYS A 181 -22.94 9.45 -3.44
CA LYS A 181 -24.27 10.04 -3.65
C LYS A 181 -24.37 10.97 -4.86
N ARG A 182 -23.24 11.27 -5.50
CA ARG A 182 -23.15 12.08 -6.72
C ARG A 182 -23.18 11.22 -7.96
#